data_f89672775c1f4cbedd24eb137fa6689c
#
_entry.id   f89672775c1f4cbedd24eb137fa6689c
#
_cell.length_a   1.000
_cell.length_b   1.000
_cell.length_c   1.000
_cell.angle_alpha   90.00
_cell.angle_beta   90.00
_cell.angle_gamma   90.00
#
_symmetry.space_group_name_H-M   'P 1'
#
loop_
_entity.id
_entity.type
_entity.pdbx_description
1 polymer ?
#
loop_
_entity_poly.entity_id
_entity_poly.type
_entity_poly.pdbx_seq_one_letter_code
_entity_poly.pdbx_strand_id
1 'polypeptide(L)'
;DYVEALEARGVPHLLVGGKTFYEREEVDAIRSALTAIEWPEDELSVYAAVHGPLFAVGEEELLEYHAAAHGFPPYRVPKDLPERLQPVARALETLRELHASRNYRPVADTIGRLIAATRAHAGFILWRGGEQVLANVLHISDLARRYEAEGGLSFRGFVDLLREAAGTTEAPEAPILEEGSE
;
A
#
# COMPACT_ATOMS: atom_id res chain seq x y z
N ASP A 1 19.38 22.35 -1.54
CA ASP A 1 18.14 21.86 -0.95
C ASP A 1 18.30 21.70 0.57
N TYR A 2 17.18 21.85 1.35
CA TYR A 2 17.24 21.78 2.82
C TYR A 2 17.68 20.39 3.30
N VAL A 3 17.28 19.33 2.60
CA VAL A 3 17.67 17.94 2.85
C VAL A 3 19.16 17.74 2.66
N GLU A 4 19.73 18.20 1.55
CA GLU A 4 21.17 18.15 1.27
C GLU A 4 21.99 18.89 2.33
N ALA A 5 21.46 20.00 2.85
CA ALA A 5 22.12 20.75 3.91
C ALA A 5 22.15 20.00 5.26
N LEU A 6 21.13 19.20 5.56
CA LEU A 6 21.07 18.32 6.72
C LEU A 6 22.01 17.13 6.56
N GLU A 7 22.01 16.50 5.39
CA GLU A 7 22.91 15.38 5.05
C GLU A 7 24.38 15.80 5.14
N ALA A 8 24.73 16.95 4.54
CA ALA A 8 26.09 17.49 4.58
C ALA A 8 26.59 17.79 6.00
N ARG A 9 25.69 17.97 6.95
CA ARG A 9 26.01 18.22 8.37
C ARG A 9 25.87 16.99 9.25
N GLY A 10 25.55 15.82 8.66
CA GLY A 10 25.36 14.57 9.39
C GLY A 10 24.19 14.61 10.38
N VAL A 11 23.20 15.49 10.15
CA VAL A 11 22.00 15.58 11.01
C VAL A 11 21.02 14.48 10.61
N PRO A 12 20.72 13.53 11.50
CA PRO A 12 19.70 12.52 11.22
C PRO A 12 18.34 13.19 10.94
N HIS A 13 17.72 12.84 9.82
CA HIS A 13 16.41 13.36 9.43
C HIS A 13 15.60 12.29 8.74
N LEU A 14 14.28 12.41 8.85
CA LEU A 14 13.32 11.60 8.11
C LEU A 14 12.48 12.53 7.22
N LEU A 15 12.45 12.22 5.93
CA LEU A 15 11.64 12.96 4.98
C LEU A 15 10.30 12.23 4.79
N VAL A 16 9.20 12.85 5.21
CA VAL A 16 7.86 12.27 5.09
C VAL A 16 7.03 13.09 4.11
N GLY A 17 6.50 12.41 3.08
CA GLY A 17 5.77 13.06 1.97
C GLY A 17 6.72 13.58 0.88
N GLY A 18 6.23 14.48 0.05
CA GLY A 18 6.95 15.04 -1.10
C GLY A 18 6.56 14.37 -2.43
N LYS A 19 7.10 14.88 -3.54
CA LYS A 19 6.72 14.45 -4.90
C LYS A 19 6.95 12.96 -5.15
N THR A 20 8.02 12.39 -4.62
CA THR A 20 8.39 10.97 -4.79
C THR A 20 7.77 10.03 -3.76
N PHE A 21 6.94 10.55 -2.84
CA PHE A 21 6.34 9.75 -1.77
C PHE A 21 5.47 8.62 -2.32
N TYR A 22 4.62 8.93 -3.30
CA TYR A 22 3.68 7.96 -3.89
C TYR A 22 4.34 6.91 -4.79
N GLU A 23 5.60 7.14 -5.19
CA GLU A 23 6.42 6.21 -6.00
C GLU A 23 7.21 5.21 -5.14
N ARG A 24 7.20 5.38 -3.82
CA ARG A 24 7.91 4.51 -2.89
C ARG A 24 7.27 3.13 -2.87
N GLU A 25 8.10 2.09 -2.85
CA GLU A 25 7.66 0.68 -2.87
C GLU A 25 6.72 0.34 -1.72
N GLU A 26 7.02 0.81 -0.51
CA GLU A 26 6.18 0.61 0.67
C GLU A 26 4.83 1.33 0.57
N VAL A 27 4.79 2.50 -0.07
CA VAL A 27 3.56 3.28 -0.30
C VAL A 27 2.71 2.62 -1.36
N ASP A 28 3.34 2.16 -2.45
CA ASP A 28 2.67 1.40 -3.50
C ASP A 28 2.10 0.09 -2.97
N ALA A 29 2.83 -0.62 -2.11
CA ALA A 29 2.35 -1.84 -1.47
C ALA A 29 1.07 -1.60 -0.64
N ILE A 30 1.05 -0.54 0.18
CA ILE A 30 -0.16 -0.18 0.93
C ILE A 30 -1.30 0.21 -0.03
N ARG A 31 -1.03 1.04 -1.03
CA ARG A 31 -2.03 1.47 -2.02
C ARG A 31 -2.65 0.28 -2.76
N SER A 32 -1.83 -0.67 -3.21
CA SER A 32 -2.28 -1.90 -3.87
C SER A 32 -3.18 -2.73 -2.96
N ALA A 33 -2.80 -2.90 -1.71
CA ALA A 33 -3.62 -3.63 -0.74
C ALA A 33 -4.95 -2.92 -0.44
N LEU A 34 -4.96 -1.58 -0.28
CA LEU A 34 -6.18 -0.82 -0.09
C LEU A 34 -7.09 -0.89 -1.33
N THR A 35 -6.51 -0.92 -2.53
CA THR A 35 -7.24 -1.12 -3.79
C THR A 35 -7.91 -2.50 -3.81
N ALA A 36 -7.20 -3.57 -3.46
CA ALA A 36 -7.74 -4.91 -3.37
C ALA A 36 -8.81 -5.05 -2.28
N ILE A 37 -8.69 -4.31 -1.17
CA ILE A 37 -9.72 -4.25 -0.13
C ILE A 37 -10.99 -3.57 -0.66
N GLU A 38 -10.88 -2.50 -1.45
CA GLU A 38 -12.05 -1.81 -2.00
C GLU A 38 -12.72 -2.63 -3.12
N TRP A 39 -11.93 -3.17 -4.04
CA TRP A 39 -12.41 -3.93 -5.21
C TRP A 39 -11.91 -5.38 -5.18
N PRO A 40 -12.47 -6.24 -4.31
CA PRO A 40 -12.01 -7.63 -4.17
C PRO A 40 -12.31 -8.52 -5.38
N GLU A 41 -13.15 -8.07 -6.32
CA GLU A 41 -13.41 -8.73 -7.59
C GLU A 41 -12.38 -8.38 -8.68
N ASP A 42 -11.54 -7.36 -8.46
CA ASP A 42 -10.44 -7.03 -9.36
C ASP A 42 -9.26 -7.97 -9.10
N GLU A 43 -9.20 -9.05 -9.85
CA GLU A 43 -8.17 -10.09 -9.69
C GLU A 43 -6.76 -9.54 -9.84
N LEU A 44 -6.54 -8.53 -10.68
CA LEU A 44 -5.23 -7.94 -10.88
C LEU A 44 -4.77 -7.18 -9.62
N SER A 45 -5.65 -6.38 -9.04
CA SER A 45 -5.37 -5.67 -7.79
C SER A 45 -5.17 -6.65 -6.63
N VAL A 46 -5.96 -7.71 -6.55
CA VAL A 46 -5.80 -8.77 -5.54
C VAL A 46 -4.46 -9.49 -5.70
N TYR A 47 -4.10 -9.89 -6.93
CA TYR A 47 -2.80 -10.50 -7.23
C TYR A 47 -1.65 -9.58 -6.80
N ALA A 48 -1.68 -8.32 -7.23
CA ALA A 48 -0.64 -7.34 -6.90
C ALA A 48 -0.49 -7.15 -5.38
N ALA A 49 -1.59 -7.08 -4.66
CA ALA A 49 -1.57 -6.94 -3.20
C ALA A 49 -0.98 -8.18 -2.51
N VAL A 50 -1.41 -9.39 -2.91
CA VAL A 50 -1.02 -10.64 -2.25
C VAL A 50 0.43 -11.02 -2.61
N HIS A 51 0.86 -10.74 -3.83
CA HIS A 51 2.26 -10.91 -4.25
C HIS A 51 3.17 -9.86 -3.63
N GLY A 52 2.66 -8.65 -3.40
CA GLY A 52 3.39 -7.53 -2.84
C GLY A 52 3.96 -7.77 -1.44
N PRO A 53 4.83 -6.88 -0.97
CA PRO A 53 5.64 -7.10 0.24
C PRO A 53 4.84 -7.17 1.55
N LEU A 54 3.55 -6.79 1.55
CA LEU A 54 2.70 -6.93 2.73
C LEU A 54 2.37 -8.38 3.06
N PHE A 55 2.05 -9.18 2.06
CA PHE A 55 1.71 -10.60 2.21
C PHE A 55 2.87 -11.50 1.77
N ALA A 56 3.68 -11.04 0.83
CA ALA A 56 4.89 -11.68 0.32
C ALA A 56 4.68 -13.14 -0.11
N VAL A 57 3.54 -13.43 -0.75
CA VAL A 57 3.24 -14.76 -1.28
C VAL A 57 3.98 -14.96 -2.60
N GLY A 58 4.62 -16.11 -2.76
CA GLY A 58 5.37 -16.44 -3.96
C GLY A 58 4.48 -16.58 -5.21
N GLU A 59 5.09 -16.34 -6.37
CA GLU A 59 4.39 -16.43 -7.64
C GLU A 59 3.90 -17.87 -7.94
N GLU A 60 4.68 -18.87 -7.57
CA GLU A 60 4.34 -20.29 -7.75
C GLU A 60 3.07 -20.67 -7.00
N GLU A 61 2.96 -20.28 -5.73
CA GLU A 61 1.80 -20.53 -4.89
C GLU A 61 0.57 -19.79 -5.42
N LEU A 62 0.74 -18.55 -5.92
CA LEU A 62 -0.35 -17.77 -6.49
C LEU A 62 -0.89 -18.40 -7.79
N LEU A 63 0.00 -18.84 -8.70
CA LEU A 63 -0.40 -19.50 -9.94
C LEU A 63 -1.11 -20.83 -9.67
N GLU A 64 -0.59 -21.62 -8.74
CA GLU A 64 -1.22 -22.89 -8.38
C GLU A 64 -2.57 -22.67 -7.70
N TYR A 65 -2.67 -21.71 -6.80
CA TYR A 65 -3.96 -21.37 -6.17
C TYR A 65 -4.97 -20.89 -7.22
N HIS A 66 -4.55 -20.02 -8.14
CA HIS A 66 -5.39 -19.53 -9.23
C HIS A 66 -5.94 -20.68 -10.09
N ALA A 67 -5.09 -21.66 -10.43
CA ALA A 67 -5.51 -22.84 -11.20
C ALA A 67 -6.50 -23.72 -10.42
N ALA A 68 -6.27 -23.92 -9.12
CA ALA A 68 -7.13 -24.75 -8.26
C ALA A 68 -8.48 -24.10 -7.90
N ALA A 69 -8.49 -22.79 -7.69
CA ALA A 69 -9.67 -22.04 -7.26
C ALA A 69 -10.42 -21.34 -8.41
N HIS A 70 -9.89 -21.41 -9.64
CA HIS A 70 -10.39 -20.67 -10.82
C HIS A 70 -10.39 -19.16 -10.60
N GLY A 71 -9.26 -18.62 -10.17
CA GLY A 71 -9.06 -17.20 -9.87
C GLY A 71 -8.73 -16.94 -8.41
N PHE A 72 -8.94 -15.69 -7.99
CA PHE A 72 -8.83 -15.25 -6.58
C PHE A 72 -10.21 -14.87 -6.03
N PRO A 73 -11.14 -15.83 -5.90
CA PRO A 73 -12.51 -15.50 -5.49
C PRO A 73 -12.52 -14.96 -4.06
N PRO A 74 -12.99 -13.71 -3.84
CA PRO A 74 -12.90 -13.05 -2.54
C PRO A 74 -13.81 -13.68 -1.48
N TYR A 75 -14.87 -14.36 -1.91
CA TYR A 75 -15.90 -14.90 -1.01
C TYR A 75 -15.87 -16.43 -0.91
N ARG A 76 -14.98 -17.10 -1.63
CA ARG A 76 -14.87 -18.56 -1.71
C ARG A 76 -13.42 -19.03 -1.59
N VAL A 77 -12.93 -19.13 -0.38
CA VAL A 77 -11.66 -19.83 -0.15
C VAL A 77 -11.94 -21.33 -0.08
N PRO A 78 -11.33 -22.17 -0.92
CA PRO A 78 -11.47 -23.63 -0.83
C PRO A 78 -11.02 -24.13 0.54
N LYS A 79 -11.74 -25.12 1.10
CA LYS A 79 -11.44 -25.63 2.45
C LYS A 79 -10.29 -26.63 2.48
N ASP A 80 -10.12 -27.41 1.40
CA ASP A 80 -9.17 -28.53 1.32
C ASP A 80 -7.95 -28.11 0.47
N LEU A 81 -7.26 -27.05 0.88
CA LEU A 81 -6.06 -26.58 0.20
C LEU A 81 -4.82 -27.26 0.77
N PRO A 82 -3.83 -27.63 -0.09
CA PRO A 82 -2.50 -28.03 0.35
C PRO A 82 -1.88 -27.01 1.30
N GLU A 83 -1.04 -27.49 2.23
CA GLU A 83 -0.41 -26.64 3.25
C GLU A 83 0.36 -25.44 2.64
N ARG A 84 1.04 -25.68 1.52
CA ARG A 84 1.77 -24.63 0.78
C ARG A 84 0.89 -23.50 0.24
N LEU A 85 -0.40 -23.75 -0.02
CA LEU A 85 -1.34 -22.73 -0.49
C LEU A 85 -2.08 -22.00 0.64
N GLN A 86 -1.91 -22.41 1.87
CA GLN A 86 -2.50 -21.75 3.03
C GLN A 86 -2.10 -20.26 3.19
N PRO A 87 -0.87 -19.83 2.83
CA PRO A 87 -0.53 -18.40 2.84
C PRO A 87 -1.41 -17.57 1.93
N VAL A 88 -1.73 -18.06 0.71
CA VAL A 88 -2.66 -17.39 -0.22
C VAL A 88 -4.04 -17.28 0.40
N ALA A 89 -4.57 -18.40 0.94
CA ALA A 89 -5.88 -18.44 1.57
C ALA A 89 -5.99 -17.44 2.72
N ARG A 90 -4.99 -17.36 3.60
CA ARG A 90 -4.95 -16.40 4.72
C ARG A 90 -4.89 -14.94 4.23
N ALA A 91 -4.13 -14.67 3.18
CA ALA A 91 -4.06 -13.33 2.59
C ALA A 91 -5.45 -12.89 2.05
N LEU A 92 -6.11 -13.75 1.27
CA LEU A 92 -7.45 -13.48 0.74
C LEU A 92 -8.48 -13.33 1.87
N GLU A 93 -8.38 -14.13 2.91
CA GLU A 93 -9.26 -14.05 4.09
C GLU A 93 -9.08 -12.71 4.82
N THR A 94 -7.84 -12.25 4.98
CA THR A 94 -7.53 -10.93 5.55
C THR A 94 -8.12 -9.80 4.71
N LEU A 95 -7.93 -9.82 3.39
CA LEU A 95 -8.51 -8.81 2.48
C LEU A 95 -10.04 -8.80 2.58
N ARG A 96 -10.68 -9.97 2.61
CA ARG A 96 -12.14 -10.11 2.76
C ARG A 96 -12.66 -9.52 4.08
N GLU A 97 -12.01 -9.81 5.20
CA GLU A 97 -12.41 -9.30 6.51
C GLU A 97 -12.29 -7.77 6.59
N LEU A 98 -11.22 -7.22 6.01
CA LEU A 98 -11.03 -5.77 5.93
C LEU A 98 -12.07 -5.14 5.00
N HIS A 99 -12.36 -5.75 3.85
CA HIS A 99 -13.44 -5.32 2.94
C HIS A 99 -14.79 -5.27 3.66
N ALA A 100 -15.17 -6.34 4.37
CA ALA A 100 -16.45 -6.42 5.04
C ALA A 100 -16.65 -5.33 6.11
N SER A 101 -15.56 -4.89 6.75
CA SER A 101 -15.61 -3.92 7.85
C SER A 101 -15.29 -2.47 7.44
N ARG A 102 -14.80 -2.21 6.23
CA ARG A 102 -14.21 -0.91 5.81
C ARG A 102 -15.17 0.29 5.89
N ASN A 103 -16.45 0.05 5.68
CA ASN A 103 -17.48 1.11 5.71
C ASN A 103 -18.08 1.36 7.10
N TYR A 104 -17.68 0.55 8.09
CA TYR A 104 -18.14 0.67 9.48
C TYR A 104 -17.06 1.18 10.44
N ARG A 105 -15.89 1.50 9.89
CA ARG A 105 -14.71 1.93 10.65
C ARG A 105 -14.04 3.13 9.98
N PRO A 106 -13.30 3.93 10.75
CA PRO A 106 -12.40 4.91 10.17
C PRO A 106 -11.41 4.28 9.19
N VAL A 107 -11.08 5.02 8.13
CA VAL A 107 -10.10 4.59 7.12
C VAL A 107 -8.75 4.28 7.77
N ALA A 108 -8.30 5.17 8.66
CA ALA A 108 -7.05 4.99 9.40
C ALA A 108 -7.05 3.72 10.26
N ASP A 109 -8.20 3.31 10.84
CA ASP A 109 -8.32 2.03 11.57
C ASP A 109 -8.16 0.83 10.64
N THR A 110 -8.77 0.87 9.45
CA THR A 110 -8.63 -0.19 8.44
C THR A 110 -7.18 -0.35 8.00
N ILE A 111 -6.44 0.75 7.79
CA ILE A 111 -5.00 0.72 7.49
C ILE A 111 -4.20 0.12 8.65
N GLY A 112 -4.47 0.55 9.88
CA GLY A 112 -3.81 0.01 11.07
C GLY A 112 -4.02 -1.50 11.23
N ARG A 113 -5.22 -1.99 10.94
CA ARG A 113 -5.54 -3.42 10.96
C ARG A 113 -4.85 -4.20 9.85
N LEU A 114 -4.73 -3.64 8.65
CA LEU A 114 -3.95 -4.25 7.57
C LEU A 114 -2.49 -4.41 7.99
N ILE A 115 -1.86 -3.36 8.51
CA ILE A 115 -0.47 -3.36 8.98
C ILE A 115 -0.28 -4.38 10.11
N ALA A 116 -1.23 -4.48 11.04
CA ALA A 116 -1.19 -5.44 12.14
C ALA A 116 -1.35 -6.89 11.66
N ALA A 117 -2.32 -7.16 10.79
CA ALA A 117 -2.60 -8.50 10.27
C ALA A 117 -1.44 -9.07 9.44
N THR A 118 -0.78 -8.22 8.65
CA THR A 118 0.38 -8.60 7.83
C THR A 118 1.71 -8.52 8.60
N ARG A 119 1.72 -7.98 9.83
CA ARG A 119 2.95 -7.65 10.58
C ARG A 119 3.92 -6.77 9.78
N ALA A 120 3.39 -5.94 8.90
CA ALA A 120 4.16 -5.13 7.97
C ALA A 120 5.21 -4.25 8.65
N HIS A 121 4.91 -3.72 9.87
CA HIS A 121 5.88 -2.95 10.66
C HIS A 121 7.16 -3.73 10.98
N ALA A 122 7.06 -5.04 11.26
CA ALA A 122 8.23 -5.88 11.51
C ALA A 122 8.98 -6.26 10.21
N GLY A 123 8.26 -6.38 9.10
CA GLY A 123 8.87 -6.63 7.79
C GLY A 123 9.61 -5.40 7.27
N PHE A 124 8.94 -4.26 7.24
CA PHE A 124 9.48 -3.02 6.68
C PHE A 124 10.67 -2.45 7.44
N ILE A 125 10.74 -2.63 8.77
CA ILE A 125 11.89 -2.16 9.56
C ILE A 125 13.20 -2.86 9.17
N LEU A 126 13.12 -4.07 8.59
CA LEU A 126 14.28 -4.82 8.14
C LEU A 126 14.78 -4.37 6.75
N TRP A 127 14.04 -3.55 6.06
CA TRP A 127 14.46 -3.02 4.76
C TRP A 127 15.59 -2.01 4.93
N ARG A 128 16.33 -1.78 3.84
CA ARG A 128 17.32 -0.70 3.81
C ARG A 128 16.62 0.64 4.05
N GLY A 129 17.03 1.36 5.07
CA GLY A 129 16.34 2.58 5.51
C GLY A 129 14.98 2.33 6.17
N GLY A 130 14.82 1.18 6.86
CA GLY A 130 13.56 0.73 7.44
C GLY A 130 12.83 1.75 8.33
N GLU A 131 13.57 2.65 9.02
CA GLU A 131 12.95 3.75 9.77
C GLU A 131 12.20 4.71 8.86
N GLN A 132 12.78 5.07 7.71
CA GLN A 132 12.13 5.90 6.70
C GLN A 132 10.94 5.19 6.07
N VAL A 133 11.09 3.92 5.74
CA VAL A 133 10.02 3.06 5.20
C VAL A 133 8.83 3.02 6.16
N LEU A 134 9.10 2.78 7.44
CA LEU A 134 8.05 2.76 8.46
C LEU A 134 7.38 4.12 8.64
N ALA A 135 8.15 5.22 8.63
CA ALA A 135 7.61 6.58 8.69
C ALA A 135 6.67 6.86 7.50
N ASN A 136 7.03 6.42 6.29
CA ASN A 136 6.18 6.56 5.10
C ASN A 136 4.87 5.75 5.23
N VAL A 137 4.94 4.53 5.73
CA VAL A 137 3.76 3.68 5.98
C VAL A 137 2.82 4.32 7.00
N LEU A 138 3.36 4.84 8.10
CA LEU A 138 2.57 5.53 9.13
C LEU A 138 1.97 6.83 8.61
N HIS A 139 2.68 7.53 7.72
CA HIS A 139 2.19 8.76 7.10
C HIS A 139 0.91 8.53 6.27
N ILE A 140 0.74 7.35 5.65
CA ILE A 140 -0.52 7.02 4.96
C ILE A 140 -1.70 7.01 5.95
N SER A 141 -1.49 6.51 7.17
CA SER A 141 -2.51 6.56 8.22
C SER A 141 -2.82 8.00 8.66
N ASP A 142 -1.82 8.89 8.66
CA ASP A 142 -2.03 10.31 8.97
C ASP A 142 -2.75 11.03 7.82
N LEU A 143 -2.48 10.67 6.57
CA LEU A 143 -3.25 11.15 5.42
C LEU A 143 -4.71 10.72 5.52
N ALA A 144 -4.98 9.48 5.93
CA ALA A 144 -6.34 9.01 6.14
C ALA A 144 -7.08 9.79 7.24
N ARG A 145 -6.40 10.07 8.37
CA ARG A 145 -6.98 10.89 9.45
C ARG A 145 -7.29 12.33 8.99
N ARG A 146 -6.41 12.94 8.18
CA ARG A 146 -6.66 14.27 7.60
C ARG A 146 -7.83 14.25 6.65
N TYR A 147 -7.88 13.27 5.74
CA TYR A 147 -9.00 13.08 4.83
C TYR A 147 -10.34 13.03 5.59
N GLU A 148 -10.41 12.25 6.67
CA GLU A 148 -11.60 12.12 7.51
C GLU A 148 -11.93 13.45 8.26
N ALA A 149 -10.92 14.14 8.77
CA ALA A 149 -11.08 15.43 9.46
C ALA A 149 -11.58 16.54 8.52
N GLU A 150 -11.23 16.46 7.24
CA GLU A 150 -11.68 17.39 6.18
C GLU A 150 -13.06 17.03 5.59
N GLY A 151 -13.73 16.02 6.15
CA GLY A 151 -15.06 15.60 5.74
C GLY A 151 -15.12 14.47 4.73
N GLY A 152 -14.02 13.79 4.48
CA GLY A 152 -14.00 12.57 3.68
C GLY A 152 -14.75 11.44 4.37
N LEU A 153 -15.75 10.85 3.68
CA LEU A 153 -16.73 9.98 4.32
C LEU A 153 -16.60 8.51 3.90
N SER A 154 -15.77 8.17 2.93
CA SER A 154 -15.74 6.81 2.40
C SER A 154 -14.34 6.27 2.23
N PHE A 155 -14.19 4.96 2.49
CA PHE A 155 -12.95 4.24 2.22
C PHE A 155 -12.56 4.33 0.74
N ARG A 156 -13.54 4.17 -0.18
CA ARG A 156 -13.33 4.34 -1.63
C ARG A 156 -12.75 5.70 -1.97
N GLY A 157 -13.33 6.78 -1.46
CA GLY A 157 -12.84 8.14 -1.75
C GLY A 157 -11.40 8.35 -1.32
N PHE A 158 -10.97 7.74 -0.22
CA PHE A 158 -9.56 7.77 0.19
C PHE A 158 -8.66 6.97 -0.75
N VAL A 159 -9.09 5.78 -1.17
CA VAL A 159 -8.33 4.96 -2.14
C VAL A 159 -8.19 5.68 -3.47
N ASP A 160 -9.26 6.31 -3.96
CA ASP A 160 -9.23 7.10 -5.20
C ASP A 160 -8.28 8.30 -5.07
N LEU A 161 -8.29 9.01 -3.92
CA LEU A 161 -7.35 10.09 -3.63
C LEU A 161 -5.88 9.62 -3.71
N LEU A 162 -5.55 8.47 -3.12
CA LEU A 162 -4.19 7.92 -3.20
C LEU A 162 -3.79 7.54 -4.63
N ARG A 163 -4.74 7.02 -5.42
CA ARG A 163 -4.50 6.64 -6.82
C ARG A 163 -4.28 7.86 -7.71
N GLU A 164 -5.10 8.90 -7.54
CA GLU A 164 -4.97 10.16 -8.26
C GLU A 164 -3.64 10.86 -7.92
N ALA A 165 -3.27 10.90 -6.63
CA ALA A 165 -2.01 11.49 -6.20
C ALA A 165 -0.79 10.78 -6.80
N ALA A 166 -0.85 9.46 -6.95
CA ALA A 166 0.21 8.69 -7.62
C ALA A 166 0.25 8.95 -9.14
N GLY A 167 -0.91 9.08 -9.79
CA GLY A 167 -0.98 9.36 -11.24
C GLY A 167 -0.56 10.78 -11.65
N THR A 168 -0.70 11.75 -10.73
CA THR A 168 -0.27 13.14 -11.01
C THR A 168 1.24 13.34 -10.95
N THR A 169 1.97 12.41 -10.35
CA THR A 169 3.44 12.45 -10.29
C THR A 169 4.08 12.03 -11.63
N GLU A 170 3.34 11.36 -12.52
CA GLU A 170 3.78 11.01 -13.88
C GLU A 170 3.72 12.18 -14.89
N ALA A 171 3.20 13.35 -14.50
CA ALA A 171 3.25 14.51 -15.37
C ALA A 171 4.71 14.97 -15.56
N PRO A 172 5.24 15.05 -16.79
CA PRO A 172 6.61 15.45 -17.03
C PRO A 172 6.87 16.84 -16.43
N GLU A 173 8.00 16.99 -15.73
CA GLU A 173 8.48 18.30 -15.30
C GLU A 173 8.55 19.21 -16.51
N ALA A 174 7.94 20.38 -16.42
CA ALA A 174 8.09 21.38 -17.44
C ALA A 174 9.60 21.66 -17.63
N PRO A 175 10.11 21.74 -18.88
CA PRO A 175 11.51 21.99 -19.10
C PRO A 175 11.93 23.27 -18.39
N ILE A 176 13.00 23.20 -17.61
CA ILE A 176 13.64 24.36 -16.98
C ILE A 176 14.11 25.22 -18.15
N LEU A 177 13.47 26.36 -18.36
CA LEU A 177 14.00 27.37 -19.27
C LEU A 177 15.27 27.91 -18.60
N GLU A 178 16.45 27.51 -19.10
CA GLU A 178 17.68 28.20 -18.82
C GLU A 178 17.51 29.64 -19.31
N GLU A 179 17.35 30.59 -18.40
CA GLU A 179 17.49 32.02 -18.77
C GLU A 179 18.91 32.20 -19.25
N GLY A 180 19.01 32.53 -20.57
CA GLY A 180 20.27 32.75 -21.23
C GLY A 180 21.04 33.87 -20.55
N SER A 181 22.28 33.58 -20.27
CA SER A 181 23.31 34.56 -19.93
C SER A 181 23.55 35.45 -21.14
N GLU A 182 23.24 36.72 -20.99
CA GLU A 182 23.92 37.79 -21.76
C GLU A 182 25.22 38.19 -21.05
#